data_d620ccbd61f3b453de1a074858ca8b8b
#
_entry.id   d620ccbd61f3b453de1a074858ca8b8b
#
_cell.length_a   1.000
_cell.length_b   1.000
_cell.length_c   1.000
_cell.angle_alpha   90.00
_cell.angle_beta   90.00
_cell.angle_gamma   90.00
#
_symmetry.space_group_name_H-M   'P 1'
#
loop_
_entity.id
_entity.type
_entity.pdbx_description
1 polymer ?
#
loop_
_entity_poly.entity_id
_entity_poly.type
_entity_poly.pdbx_seq_one_letter_code
_entity_poly.pdbx_strand_id
1 'polypeptide(L)' 'MLTATQQHAVDEFAKSISALGDDALIDTYHQAWEDHTEARAEGSDNLSEAYAKGLATEKAMQDRFPDYQSRYQLRYP' A
#
# COMPACT_ATOMS: atom_id res chain seq x y z
N MET A 1 -10.17 11.72 -7.70
CA MET A 1 -9.87 12.64 -6.59
C MET A 1 -10.39 12.06 -5.29
N LEU A 2 -9.62 12.12 -4.22
CA LEU A 2 -10.04 11.58 -2.93
C LEU A 2 -11.03 12.52 -2.23
N THR A 3 -12.06 11.95 -1.60
CA THR A 3 -12.92 12.70 -0.70
C THR A 3 -12.15 13.00 0.59
N ALA A 4 -12.66 13.91 1.43
CA ALA A 4 -12.05 14.20 2.73
C ALA A 4 -11.98 12.93 3.60
N THR A 5 -13.03 12.11 3.59
CA THR A 5 -13.08 10.84 4.34
C THR A 5 -12.03 9.86 3.82
N GLN A 6 -11.90 9.75 2.50
CA GLN A 6 -10.90 8.86 1.88
C GLN A 6 -9.48 9.35 2.19
N GLN A 7 -9.24 10.66 2.12
CA GLN A 7 -7.93 11.22 2.44
C GLN A 7 -7.56 10.95 3.90
N HIS A 8 -8.51 11.08 4.81
CA HIS A 8 -8.30 10.77 6.22
C HIS A 8 -7.93 9.29 6.39
N ALA A 9 -8.63 8.39 5.70
CA ALA A 9 -8.35 6.96 5.76
C ALA A 9 -6.93 6.65 5.25
N VAL A 10 -6.50 7.29 4.17
CA VAL A 10 -5.15 7.13 3.62
C VAL A 10 -4.10 7.65 4.61
N ASP A 11 -4.35 8.81 5.23
CA ASP A 11 -3.43 9.40 6.20
C ASP A 11 -3.26 8.50 7.43
N GLU A 12 -4.35 7.96 7.95
CA GLU A 12 -4.30 7.02 9.09
C GLU A 12 -3.60 5.72 8.72
N PHE A 13 -3.84 5.23 7.51
CA PHE A 13 -3.15 4.05 6.99
C PHE A 13 -1.64 4.29 6.90
N ALA A 14 -1.23 5.45 6.36
CA ALA A 14 0.19 5.80 6.26
C ALA A 14 0.87 5.84 7.62
N LYS A 15 0.17 6.35 8.64
CA LYS A 15 0.70 6.35 10.02
C LYS A 15 0.84 4.93 10.55
N SER A 16 -0.14 4.07 10.31
CA SER A 16 -0.13 2.70 10.81
C SER A 16 1.01 1.88 10.21
N ILE A 17 1.29 2.05 8.92
CA ILE A 17 2.34 1.26 8.26
C ILE A 17 3.74 1.67 8.73
N SER A 18 3.94 2.90 9.20
CA SER A 18 5.24 3.35 9.70
C SER A 18 5.69 2.58 10.94
N ALA A 19 4.76 2.00 11.68
CA ALA A 19 5.02 1.23 12.89
C ALA A 19 5.22 -0.26 12.64
N LEU A 20 5.03 -0.74 11.41
CA LEU A 20 5.12 -2.16 11.10
C LEU A 20 6.57 -2.65 11.04
N GLY A 21 6.78 -3.91 11.42
CA GLY A 21 8.05 -4.59 11.19
C GLY A 21 8.25 -4.88 9.70
N ASP A 22 9.44 -5.36 9.36
CA ASP A 22 9.84 -5.53 7.95
C ASP A 22 8.90 -6.46 7.18
N ASP A 23 8.65 -7.66 7.72
CA ASP A 23 7.79 -8.63 7.03
C ASP A 23 6.35 -8.15 6.95
N ALA A 24 5.85 -7.53 8.02
CA ALA A 24 4.50 -6.99 8.03
C ALA A 24 4.34 -5.87 7.01
N LEU A 25 5.36 -5.03 6.82
CA LEU A 25 5.33 -3.98 5.81
C LEU A 25 5.28 -4.58 4.40
N ILE A 26 6.10 -5.59 4.14
CA ILE A 26 6.13 -6.27 2.84
C ILE A 26 4.75 -6.89 2.54
N ASP A 27 4.15 -7.55 3.53
CA ASP A 27 2.82 -8.16 3.38
C ASP A 27 1.76 -7.10 3.14
N THR A 28 1.85 -5.96 3.82
CA THR A 28 0.92 -4.85 3.63
C THR A 28 1.06 -4.23 2.24
N TYR A 29 2.27 -4.09 1.74
CA TYR A 29 2.53 -3.64 0.38
C TYR A 29 1.88 -4.59 -0.63
N HIS A 30 2.07 -5.90 -0.46
CA HIS A 30 1.46 -6.90 -1.32
C HIS A 30 -0.07 -6.78 -1.29
N GLN A 31 -0.66 -6.70 -0.10
CA GLN A 31 -2.12 -6.62 0.05
C GLN A 31 -2.68 -5.33 -0.54
N ALA A 32 -1.99 -4.22 -0.37
CA ALA A 32 -2.46 -2.93 -0.91
C ALA A 32 -2.54 -2.95 -2.43
N TRP A 33 -1.57 -3.55 -3.10
CA TRP A 33 -1.60 -3.67 -4.56
C TRP A 33 -2.59 -4.73 -5.04
N GLU A 34 -2.81 -5.80 -4.27
CA GLU A 34 -3.88 -6.76 -4.55
C GLU A 34 -5.24 -6.07 -4.48
N ASP A 35 -5.48 -5.28 -3.44
CA ASP A 35 -6.72 -4.53 -3.27
C ASP A 35 -6.93 -3.53 -4.41
N HIS A 36 -5.87 -2.87 -4.85
CA HIS A 36 -5.94 -1.95 -5.98
C HIS A 36 -6.32 -2.68 -7.27
N THR A 37 -5.70 -3.82 -7.53
CA THR A 37 -5.99 -4.64 -8.72
C THR A 37 -7.43 -5.09 -8.72
N GLU A 38 -7.93 -5.54 -7.57
CA GLU A 38 -9.32 -5.98 -7.42
C GLU A 38 -10.30 -4.82 -7.61
N ALA A 39 -10.03 -3.67 -6.99
CA ALA A 39 -10.87 -2.47 -7.14
C ALA A 39 -10.93 -2.01 -8.59
N ARG A 40 -9.80 -2.07 -9.30
CA ARG A 40 -9.72 -1.71 -10.71
C ARG A 40 -10.54 -2.67 -11.58
N ALA A 41 -10.45 -3.97 -11.31
CA ALA A 41 -11.18 -4.99 -12.07
C ALA A 41 -12.69 -4.86 -11.87
N GLU A 42 -13.12 -4.46 -10.67
CA GLU A 42 -14.55 -4.33 -10.32
C GLU A 42 -15.12 -2.96 -10.68
N GLY A 43 -14.27 -1.98 -11.04
CA GLY A 43 -14.72 -0.61 -11.27
C GLY A 43 -15.21 0.06 -10.00
N SER A 44 -14.57 -0.25 -8.87
CA SER A 44 -15.00 0.21 -7.55
C SER A 44 -14.85 1.72 -7.36
N ASP A 45 -15.77 2.33 -6.61
CA ASP A 45 -15.70 3.75 -6.27
C ASP A 45 -14.50 4.11 -5.37
N ASN A 46 -13.90 3.11 -4.70
CA ASN A 46 -12.74 3.34 -3.84
C ASN A 46 -11.40 3.06 -4.54
N LEU A 47 -11.39 3.05 -5.87
CA LEU A 47 -10.16 2.83 -6.64
C LEU A 47 -9.07 3.85 -6.30
N SER A 48 -9.44 5.13 -6.19
CA SER A 48 -8.49 6.20 -5.87
C SER A 48 -7.87 6.01 -4.47
N GLU A 49 -8.68 5.59 -3.50
CA GLU A 49 -8.20 5.29 -2.15
C GLU A 49 -7.26 4.09 -2.16
N ALA A 50 -7.62 3.02 -2.88
CA ALA A 50 -6.78 1.84 -2.99
C ALA A 50 -5.43 2.17 -3.64
N TYR A 51 -5.44 2.99 -4.69
CA TYR A 51 -4.21 3.44 -5.35
C TYR A 51 -3.34 4.26 -4.41
N ALA A 52 -3.93 5.20 -3.68
CA ALA A 52 -3.20 6.04 -2.74
C ALA A 52 -2.57 5.21 -1.61
N LYS A 53 -3.26 4.19 -1.12
CA LYS A 53 -2.71 3.26 -0.13
C LYS A 53 -1.54 2.45 -0.70
N GLY A 54 -1.67 2.00 -1.94
CA GLY A 54 -0.58 1.32 -2.64
C GLY A 54 0.67 2.19 -2.73
N LEU A 55 0.50 3.45 -3.13
CA LEU A 55 1.62 4.39 -3.21
C LEU A 55 2.24 4.66 -1.83
N ALA A 56 1.43 4.76 -0.77
CA ALA A 56 1.93 4.97 0.58
C ALA A 56 2.80 3.80 1.04
N THR A 57 2.38 2.56 0.76
CA THR A 57 3.17 1.38 1.10
C THR A 57 4.44 1.29 0.26
N GLU A 58 4.38 1.65 -1.03
CA GLU A 58 5.55 1.67 -1.90
C GLU A 58 6.59 2.66 -1.39
N LYS A 59 6.15 3.87 -1.01
CA LYS A 59 7.05 4.87 -0.44
C LYS A 59 7.69 4.36 0.85
N ALA A 60 6.92 3.74 1.73
CA ALA A 60 7.44 3.17 2.97
C ALA A 60 8.48 2.07 2.69
N MET A 61 8.23 1.23 1.68
CA MET A 61 9.17 0.20 1.27
C MET A 61 10.46 0.81 0.74
N GLN A 62 10.35 1.83 -0.14
CA GLN A 62 11.52 2.52 -0.70
C GLN A 62 12.35 3.20 0.39
N ASP A 63 11.68 3.84 1.35
CA ASP A 63 12.37 4.54 2.44
C ASP A 63 13.08 3.57 3.39
N ARG A 64 12.49 2.39 3.62
CA ARG A 64 13.03 1.40 4.55
C ARG A 64 14.08 0.50 3.92
N PHE A 65 13.86 0.09 2.66
CA PHE A 65 14.70 -0.87 1.95
C PHE A 65 15.20 -0.28 0.64
N PRO A 66 16.51 -0.02 0.49
CA PRO A 66 17.05 0.42 -0.81
C PRO A 66 16.78 -0.58 -1.93
N ASP A 67 16.69 -1.88 -1.57
CA ASP A 67 16.46 -2.99 -2.49
C ASP A 67 15.06 -3.58 -2.34
N TYR A 68 14.05 -2.74 -2.15
CA TYR A 68 12.70 -3.20 -1.77
C TYR A 68 12.10 -4.21 -2.77
N GLN A 69 12.39 -4.06 -4.06
CA GLN A 69 11.87 -4.99 -5.07
C GLN A 69 12.44 -6.40 -4.86
N SER A 70 13.73 -6.51 -4.57
CA SER A 70 14.36 -7.80 -4.28
C SER A 70 13.78 -8.44 -3.03
N ARG A 71 13.58 -7.63 -1.98
CA ARG A 71 12.97 -8.14 -0.73
C ARG A 71 11.54 -8.62 -0.95
N TYR A 72 10.78 -7.89 -1.76
CA TYR A 72 9.43 -8.30 -2.11
C TYR A 72 9.43 -9.63 -2.85
N GLN A 73 10.31 -9.79 -3.83
CA GLN A 73 10.40 -11.02 -4.64
C GLN A 73 10.83 -12.23 -3.82
N LEU A 74 11.68 -12.04 -2.79
CA LEU A 74 12.07 -13.13 -1.91
C LEU A 74 10.90 -13.69 -1.12
N ARG A 75 9.94 -12.84 -0.76
CA ARG A 75 8.76 -13.25 0.01
C ARG A 75 7.60 -13.67 -0.88
N TYR A 76 7.49 -13.09 -2.06
CA TYR A 76 6.43 -13.38 -3.06
C TYR A 76 7.08 -13.66 -4.41
N PRO A 77 7.70 -14.83 -4.55
CA PRO A 77 8.40 -15.20 -5.79
C PRO A 77 7.48 -15.42 -6.99
#